data_5a00c12f19d44ac3d4eda4947987725a
#
_entry.id   5a00c12f19d44ac3d4eda4947987725a
#
_cell.length_a   1.000
_cell.length_b   1.000
_cell.length_c   1.000
_cell.angle_alpha   90.00
_cell.angle_beta   90.00
_cell.angle_gamma   90.00
#
_symmetry.space_group_name_H-M   'P 1'
#
loop_
_entity.id
_entity.type
_entity.pdbx_description
1 polymer ?
#
loop_
_entity_poly.entity_id
_entity_poly.type
_entity_poly.pdbx_seq_one_letter_code
_entity_poly.pdbx_strand_id
1 'polypeptide(L)'
;LGHLLELLLWKESKQTVVIDLIRTAIKASKNAYVPYSHFPIGAALKTKSGKIYQGCNIENASFGLTNCGERTAIFKAISEGYRDLEEIAIYGETQKPISPCGACRQVMAEFFEPSAKVTLIAKGGKTVVMTVEELLPYSFRELK
;
A
#
# COMPACT_ATOMS: atom_id res chain seq x y z
N LEU A 1 28.58 22.95 -3.43
CA LEU A 1 28.95 21.53 -3.24
C LEU A 1 28.14 20.86 -2.14
N GLY A 2 27.99 21.45 -0.95
CA GLY A 2 27.22 20.88 0.16
C GLY A 2 25.74 20.68 -0.17
N HIS A 3 25.12 21.66 -0.82
CA HIS A 3 23.70 21.59 -1.18
C HIS A 3 23.40 20.50 -2.22
N LEU A 4 24.32 20.32 -3.19
CA LEU A 4 24.19 19.26 -4.19
C LEU A 4 24.30 17.87 -3.55
N LEU A 5 25.23 17.70 -2.61
CA LEU A 5 25.42 16.46 -1.87
C LEU A 5 24.17 16.13 -1.02
N GLU A 6 23.61 17.11 -0.33
CA GLU A 6 22.35 16.94 0.42
C GLU A 6 21.19 16.50 -0.46
N LEU A 7 21.05 17.08 -1.67
CA LEU A 7 20.02 16.68 -2.62
C LEU A 7 20.20 15.25 -3.12
N LEU A 8 21.46 14.84 -3.38
CA LEU A 8 21.78 13.46 -3.79
C LEU A 8 21.46 12.47 -2.69
N LEU A 9 21.89 12.74 -1.46
CA LEU A 9 21.61 11.89 -0.29
C LEU A 9 20.10 11.77 -0.02
N TRP A 10 19.35 12.87 -0.20
CA TRP A 10 17.90 12.88 -0.05
C TRP A 10 17.21 11.99 -1.10
N LYS A 11 17.66 12.05 -2.37
CA LYS A 11 17.14 11.19 -3.45
C LYS A 11 17.43 9.72 -3.18
N GLU A 12 18.65 9.39 -2.74
CA GLU A 12 19.05 8.03 -2.39
C GLU A 12 18.22 7.49 -1.23
N SER A 13 18.01 8.28 -0.18
CA SER A 13 17.20 7.84 0.97
C SER A 13 15.74 7.58 0.60
N LYS A 14 15.13 8.42 -0.25
CA LYS A 14 13.76 8.20 -0.76
C LYS A 14 13.67 6.94 -1.62
N GLN A 15 14.66 6.71 -2.49
CA GLN A 15 14.71 5.52 -3.33
C GLN A 15 14.86 4.25 -2.48
N THR A 16 15.66 4.29 -1.42
CA THR A 16 15.81 3.18 -0.47
C THR A 16 14.50 2.86 0.24
N VAL A 17 13.75 3.88 0.69
CA VAL A 17 12.43 3.70 1.33
C VAL A 17 11.44 3.04 0.39
N VAL A 18 11.36 3.45 -0.87
CA VAL A 18 10.48 2.85 -1.89
C VAL A 18 10.84 1.38 -2.10
N ILE A 19 12.13 1.05 -2.21
CA ILE A 19 12.62 -0.33 -2.35
C ILE A 19 12.22 -1.16 -1.12
N ASP A 20 12.34 -0.62 0.08
CA ASP A 20 11.99 -1.30 1.32
C ASP A 20 10.49 -1.58 1.39
N LEU A 21 9.63 -0.63 0.96
CA LEU A 21 8.20 -0.86 0.90
C LEU A 21 7.84 -1.96 -0.09
N ILE A 22 8.46 -1.98 -1.27
CA ILE A 22 8.25 -3.02 -2.27
C ILE A 22 8.61 -4.39 -1.70
N ARG A 23 9.79 -4.52 -1.10
CA ARG A 23 10.24 -5.78 -0.49
C ARG A 23 9.32 -6.22 0.63
N THR A 24 8.87 -5.32 1.46
CA THR A 24 7.96 -5.60 2.58
C THR A 24 6.60 -6.08 2.06
N ALA A 25 6.06 -5.45 1.02
CA ALA A 25 4.80 -5.88 0.40
C ALA A 25 4.91 -7.30 -0.18
N ILE A 26 6.00 -7.59 -0.88
CA ILE A 26 6.24 -8.93 -1.44
C ILE A 26 6.34 -9.97 -0.33
N LYS A 27 7.11 -9.67 0.72
CA LYS A 27 7.25 -10.55 1.88
C LYS A 27 5.92 -10.79 2.59
N ALA A 28 5.12 -9.76 2.77
CA ALA A 28 3.82 -9.84 3.42
C ALA A 28 2.87 -10.79 2.68
N SER A 29 2.92 -10.86 1.36
CA SER A 29 2.06 -11.72 0.56
C SER A 29 2.22 -13.21 0.89
N LYS A 30 3.38 -13.61 1.42
CA LYS A 30 3.64 -14.99 1.79
C LYS A 30 2.84 -15.46 3.00
N ASN A 31 2.32 -14.54 3.80
CA ASN A 31 1.48 -14.85 4.95
C ASN A 31 -0.01 -14.82 4.63
N ALA A 32 -0.38 -14.57 3.38
CA ALA A 32 -1.78 -14.49 2.97
C ALA A 32 -2.51 -15.82 3.22
N TYR A 33 -3.74 -15.70 3.74
CA TYR A 33 -4.63 -16.83 3.91
C TYR A 33 -5.66 -16.83 2.78
N VAL A 34 -5.39 -17.62 1.75
CA VAL A 34 -6.14 -17.59 0.48
C VAL A 34 -6.59 -18.99 0.00
N PRO A 35 -7.28 -19.77 0.87
CA PRO A 35 -7.69 -21.13 0.51
C PRO A 35 -8.74 -21.18 -0.60
N TYR A 36 -9.43 -20.09 -0.88
CA TYR A 36 -10.51 -20.00 -1.88
C TYR A 36 -10.02 -19.47 -3.23
N SER A 37 -9.35 -18.31 -3.22
CA SER A 37 -8.90 -17.68 -4.47
C SER A 37 -7.53 -18.18 -4.95
N HIS A 38 -6.70 -18.67 -4.04
CA HIS A 38 -5.27 -18.97 -4.30
C HIS A 38 -4.51 -17.77 -4.86
N PHE A 39 -4.94 -16.55 -4.49
CA PHE A 39 -4.39 -15.30 -5.01
C PHE A 39 -3.86 -14.43 -3.87
N PRO A 40 -2.58 -14.64 -3.46
CA PRO A 40 -1.99 -13.89 -2.36
C PRO A 40 -1.66 -12.46 -2.75
N ILE A 41 -2.04 -11.52 -1.89
CA ILE A 41 -1.74 -10.09 -2.00
C ILE A 41 -0.97 -9.67 -0.75
N GLY A 42 0.07 -8.87 -0.94
CA GLY A 42 0.77 -8.23 0.15
C GLY A 42 0.73 -6.72 -0.01
N ALA A 43 0.72 -6.03 1.11
CA ALA A 43 0.77 -4.58 1.14
C ALA A 43 1.72 -4.10 2.23
N ALA A 44 2.35 -2.96 2.00
CA ALA A 44 3.18 -2.28 2.98
C ALA A 44 2.94 -0.78 2.87
N LEU A 45 2.71 -0.12 3.99
CA LEU A 45 2.55 1.32 4.04
C LEU A 45 3.59 1.94 4.96
N LYS A 46 3.85 3.22 4.75
CA LYS A 46 4.73 4.02 5.60
C LYS A 46 3.94 5.19 6.18
N THR A 47 4.10 5.41 7.48
CA THR A 47 3.59 6.62 8.14
C THR A 47 4.54 7.79 7.88
N LYS A 48 4.08 9.03 8.06
CA LYS A 48 4.95 10.21 7.93
C LYS A 48 6.12 10.19 8.92
N SER A 49 5.95 9.53 10.08
CA SER A 49 7.03 9.35 11.05
C SER A 49 8.04 8.26 10.68
N GLY A 50 7.82 7.54 9.58
CA GLY A 50 8.74 6.54 9.07
C GLY A 50 8.44 5.09 9.48
N LYS A 51 7.36 4.84 10.24
CA LYS A 51 7.00 3.49 10.64
C LYS A 51 6.34 2.74 9.49
N ILE A 52 6.69 1.46 9.31
CA ILE A 52 6.17 0.61 8.25
C ILE A 52 5.21 -0.42 8.84
N TYR A 53 4.04 -0.56 8.21
CA TYR A 53 3.04 -1.58 8.52
C TYR A 53 2.81 -2.44 7.30
N GLN A 54 2.76 -3.75 7.51
CA GLN A 54 2.50 -4.70 6.42
C GLN A 54 1.18 -5.43 6.65
N GLY A 55 0.58 -5.89 5.56
CA GLY A 55 -0.64 -6.67 5.59
C GLY A 55 -0.72 -7.62 4.41
N CYS A 56 -1.59 -8.60 4.52
CA CYS A 56 -1.90 -9.55 3.46
C CYS A 56 -3.40 -9.81 3.44
N ASN A 57 -3.91 -10.41 2.37
CA ASN A 57 -5.32 -10.75 2.33
C ASN A 57 -5.60 -12.00 3.15
N ILE A 58 -6.74 -11.96 3.82
CA ILE A 58 -7.20 -13.00 4.73
C ILE A 58 -8.64 -13.34 4.35
N GLU A 59 -8.82 -14.50 3.76
CA GLU A 59 -10.12 -14.96 3.26
C GLU A 59 -10.93 -15.67 4.32
N ASN A 60 -12.21 -15.80 4.06
CA ASN A 60 -13.16 -16.44 4.94
C ASN A 60 -14.17 -17.21 4.08
N ALA A 61 -14.68 -18.33 4.59
CA ALA A 61 -15.76 -19.08 3.94
C ALA A 61 -17.00 -18.21 3.72
N SER A 62 -17.23 -17.25 4.60
CA SER A 62 -18.16 -16.17 4.38
C SER A 62 -17.43 -15.07 3.62
N PHE A 63 -17.57 -15.04 2.29
CA PHE A 63 -16.76 -14.19 1.41
C PHE A 63 -16.82 -12.70 1.78
N GLY A 64 -17.95 -12.23 2.28
CA GLY A 64 -18.10 -10.84 2.71
C GLY A 64 -17.21 -10.44 3.88
N LEU A 65 -16.65 -11.40 4.63
CA LEU A 65 -15.74 -11.16 5.74
C LEU A 65 -14.27 -11.17 5.31
N THR A 66 -13.97 -11.50 4.06
CA THR A 66 -12.61 -11.46 3.51
C THR A 66 -12.07 -10.04 3.59
N ASN A 67 -10.83 -9.90 4.09
CA ASN A 67 -10.16 -8.60 4.17
C ASN A 67 -8.97 -8.56 3.22
N CYS A 68 -8.88 -7.49 2.43
CA CYS A 68 -7.77 -7.29 1.50
C CYS A 68 -6.48 -6.93 2.23
N GLY A 69 -5.34 -7.22 1.59
CA GLY A 69 -4.02 -6.92 2.15
C GLY A 69 -3.83 -5.43 2.47
N GLU A 70 -4.31 -4.56 1.61
CA GLU A 70 -4.24 -3.11 1.79
C GLU A 70 -4.97 -2.68 3.07
N ARG A 71 -6.19 -3.17 3.28
CA ARG A 71 -6.98 -2.84 4.47
C ARG A 71 -6.38 -3.44 5.73
N THR A 72 -5.79 -4.62 5.65
CA THR A 72 -5.08 -5.21 6.78
C THR A 72 -3.94 -4.31 7.26
N ALA A 73 -3.13 -3.80 6.33
CA ALA A 73 -2.03 -2.90 6.66
C ALA A 73 -2.53 -1.56 7.22
N ILE A 74 -3.52 -0.96 6.57
CA ILE A 74 -4.09 0.34 6.97
C ILE A 74 -4.73 0.24 8.36
N PHE A 75 -5.55 -0.77 8.59
CA PHE A 75 -6.25 -0.93 9.88
C PHE A 75 -5.28 -1.20 11.02
N LYS A 76 -4.18 -1.91 10.78
CA LYS A 76 -3.12 -2.06 11.79
C LYS A 76 -2.54 -0.72 12.20
N ALA A 77 -2.16 0.10 11.24
CA ALA A 77 -1.60 1.42 11.52
C ALA A 77 -2.58 2.31 12.28
N ILE A 78 -3.82 2.37 11.80
CA ILE A 78 -4.87 3.19 12.43
C ILE A 78 -5.19 2.70 13.84
N SER A 79 -5.27 1.38 14.05
CA SER A 79 -5.56 0.79 15.37
C SER A 79 -4.46 1.04 16.40
N GLU A 80 -3.23 1.30 15.95
CA GLU A 80 -2.11 1.65 16.83
C GLU A 80 -1.97 3.16 17.05
N GLY A 81 -2.90 3.96 16.53
CA GLY A 81 -2.98 5.39 16.78
C GLY A 81 -2.38 6.28 15.71
N TYR A 82 -1.83 5.73 14.63
CA TYR A 82 -1.29 6.53 13.53
C TYR A 82 -2.44 7.05 12.66
N ARG A 83 -2.33 8.32 12.25
CA ARG A 83 -3.32 8.99 11.38
C ARG A 83 -2.70 9.56 10.12
N ASP A 84 -1.38 9.75 10.12
CA ASP A 84 -0.64 10.38 9.02
C ASP A 84 0.06 9.31 8.20
N LEU A 85 -0.69 8.68 7.28
CA LEU A 85 -0.16 7.68 6.36
C LEU A 85 0.39 8.38 5.13
N GLU A 86 1.59 8.03 4.70
CA GLU A 86 2.31 8.73 3.63
C GLU A 86 2.17 8.07 2.27
N GLU A 87 2.44 6.76 2.19
CA GLU A 87 2.38 6.01 0.94
C GLU A 87 2.16 4.52 1.18
N ILE A 88 1.73 3.80 0.16
CA ILE A 88 1.47 2.36 0.24
C ILE A 88 1.96 1.66 -1.03
N ALA A 89 2.50 0.46 -0.86
CA ALA A 89 2.90 -0.44 -1.94
C ALA A 89 2.05 -1.72 -1.85
N ILE A 90 1.60 -2.23 -3.01
CA ILE A 90 0.70 -3.37 -3.11
C ILE A 90 1.27 -4.36 -4.13
N TYR A 91 1.45 -5.60 -3.72
CA TYR A 91 2.00 -6.67 -4.55
C TYR A 91 1.00 -7.79 -4.79
N GLY A 92 0.90 -8.20 -6.06
CA GLY A 92 0.25 -9.42 -6.47
C GLY A 92 1.11 -10.15 -7.50
N GLU A 93 1.11 -11.48 -7.48
CA GLU A 93 1.91 -12.30 -8.41
C GLU A 93 1.21 -12.40 -9.76
N THR A 94 1.18 -11.29 -10.49
CA THR A 94 0.52 -11.14 -11.78
C THR A 94 1.51 -10.63 -12.82
N GLN A 95 1.20 -10.80 -14.11
CA GLN A 95 2.05 -10.29 -15.18
C GLN A 95 2.07 -8.75 -15.25
N LYS A 96 0.92 -8.13 -14.96
CA LYS A 96 0.78 -6.68 -14.89
C LYS A 96 0.41 -6.27 -13.47
N PRO A 97 0.84 -5.09 -12.99
CA PRO A 97 0.43 -4.61 -11.68
C PRO A 97 -1.08 -4.60 -11.54
N ILE A 98 -1.57 -5.16 -10.44
CA ILE A 98 -3.00 -5.21 -10.18
C ILE A 98 -3.49 -3.90 -9.56
N SER A 99 -4.74 -3.59 -9.83
CA SER A 99 -5.40 -2.44 -9.26
C SER A 99 -6.11 -2.83 -7.96
N PRO A 100 -6.07 -2.00 -6.91
CA PRO A 100 -6.80 -2.28 -5.69
C PRO A 100 -8.32 -2.24 -5.93
N CYS A 101 -9.08 -3.04 -5.18
CA CYS A 101 -10.54 -3.06 -5.29
C CYS A 101 -11.15 -1.74 -4.81
N GLY A 102 -12.43 -1.52 -5.16
CA GLY A 102 -13.12 -0.28 -4.80
C GLY A 102 -13.18 -0.01 -3.31
N ALA A 103 -13.40 -1.05 -2.48
CA ALA A 103 -13.41 -0.92 -1.03
C ALA A 103 -12.07 -0.43 -0.49
N CYS A 104 -10.95 -0.96 -1.00
CA CYS A 104 -9.61 -0.53 -0.60
C CYS A 104 -9.32 0.91 -1.04
N ARG A 105 -9.78 1.31 -2.23
CA ARG A 105 -9.64 2.70 -2.71
C ARG A 105 -10.39 3.67 -1.81
N GLN A 106 -11.59 3.30 -1.36
CA GLN A 106 -12.37 4.12 -0.43
C GLN A 106 -11.66 4.25 0.92
N VAL A 107 -11.11 3.16 1.45
CA VAL A 107 -10.35 3.19 2.70
C VAL A 107 -9.08 4.04 2.56
N MET A 108 -8.38 3.94 1.42
CA MET A 108 -7.23 4.80 1.15
C MET A 108 -7.64 6.28 1.11
N ALA A 109 -8.78 6.60 0.48
CA ALA A 109 -9.27 7.97 0.40
C ALA A 109 -9.55 8.58 1.78
N GLU A 110 -9.91 7.77 2.77
CA GLU A 110 -10.16 8.24 4.14
C GLU A 110 -8.86 8.59 4.87
N PHE A 111 -7.80 7.79 4.69
CA PHE A 111 -6.62 7.85 5.56
C PHE A 111 -5.35 8.39 4.89
N PHE A 112 -5.33 8.54 3.57
CA PHE A 112 -4.20 9.12 2.84
C PHE A 112 -4.59 10.45 2.19
N GLU A 113 -3.60 11.31 2.01
CA GLU A 113 -3.79 12.52 1.20
C GLU A 113 -4.10 12.13 -0.26
N PRO A 114 -4.87 12.97 -1.00
CA PRO A 114 -5.16 12.70 -2.42
C PRO A 114 -3.93 12.47 -3.29
N SER A 115 -2.83 13.15 -2.98
CA SER A 115 -1.56 13.06 -3.71
C SER A 115 -0.68 11.92 -3.27
N ALA A 116 -1.08 11.13 -2.26
CA ALA A 116 -0.28 10.03 -1.74
C ALA A 116 -0.01 8.98 -2.82
N LYS A 117 1.21 8.48 -2.86
CA LYS A 117 1.64 7.49 -3.85
C LYS A 117 1.16 6.10 -3.48
N VAL A 118 0.64 5.41 -4.49
CA VAL A 118 0.28 4.00 -4.43
C VAL A 118 1.14 3.28 -5.48
N THR A 119 2.07 2.46 -5.02
CA THR A 119 2.94 1.68 -5.90
C THR A 119 2.34 0.30 -6.09
N LEU A 120 1.92 0.00 -7.32
CA LEU A 120 1.35 -1.30 -7.69
C LEU A 120 2.46 -2.16 -8.28
N ILE A 121 2.65 -3.37 -7.75
CA ILE A 121 3.80 -4.22 -8.06
C ILE A 121 3.33 -5.55 -8.63
N ALA A 122 3.88 -5.91 -9.79
CA ALA A 122 3.67 -7.21 -10.44
C ALA A 122 4.84 -8.16 -10.17
N LYS A 123 4.68 -9.39 -10.60
CA LYS A 123 5.74 -10.40 -10.63
C LYS A 123 6.95 -9.87 -11.41
N GLY A 124 8.14 -10.11 -10.87
CA GLY A 124 9.38 -9.63 -11.50
C GLY A 124 9.71 -8.17 -11.20
N GLY A 125 8.91 -7.49 -10.38
CA GLY A 125 9.20 -6.13 -9.94
C GLY A 125 8.70 -5.03 -10.85
N LYS A 126 7.88 -5.33 -11.86
CA LYS A 126 7.22 -4.30 -12.66
C LYS A 126 6.30 -3.47 -11.79
N THR A 127 6.39 -2.15 -11.88
CA THR A 127 5.61 -1.24 -11.05
C THR A 127 4.85 -0.23 -11.88
N VAL A 128 3.70 0.18 -11.34
CA VAL A 128 2.96 1.37 -11.77
C VAL A 128 2.73 2.21 -10.52
N VAL A 129 3.02 3.50 -10.61
CA VAL A 129 2.77 4.43 -9.51
C VAL A 129 1.59 5.29 -9.86
N MET A 130 0.59 5.31 -8.96
CA MET A 130 -0.60 6.15 -9.07
C MET A 130 -0.78 6.92 -7.78
N THR A 131 -1.60 7.96 -7.83
CA THR A 131 -2.02 8.64 -6.60
C THR A 131 -3.35 8.06 -6.10
N VAL A 132 -3.65 8.27 -4.83
CA VAL A 132 -4.95 7.89 -4.26
C VAL A 132 -6.09 8.56 -5.04
N GLU A 133 -5.93 9.83 -5.40
CA GLU A 133 -6.92 10.59 -6.17
C GLU A 133 -7.13 10.00 -7.58
N GLU A 134 -6.08 9.58 -8.27
CA GLU A 134 -6.20 8.94 -9.58
C GLU A 134 -6.94 7.60 -9.50
N LEU A 135 -6.78 6.86 -8.39
CA LEU A 135 -7.45 5.58 -8.18
C LEU A 135 -8.93 5.73 -7.83
N LEU A 136 -9.33 6.84 -7.23
CA LEU A 136 -10.72 7.11 -6.86
C LEU A 136 -11.02 8.61 -7.06
N PRO A 137 -11.22 9.04 -8.32
CA PRO A 137 -11.58 10.43 -8.59
C PRO A 137 -12.95 10.77 -8.04
N TYR A 138 -13.12 12.02 -7.61
CA TYR A 138 -14.38 12.50 -7.03
C TYR A 138 -14.87 11.60 -5.89
N SER A 139 -13.95 11.26 -4.97
CA SER A 139 -14.23 10.30 -3.90
C SER A 139 -15.11 10.90 -2.79
N PHE A 140 -15.86 10.01 -2.15
CA PHE A 140 -16.61 10.35 -0.94
C PHE A 140 -15.65 10.48 0.24
N ARG A 141 -15.37 11.70 0.70
CA ARG A 141 -14.37 11.95 1.75
C ARG A 141 -14.93 12.52 3.03
N GLU A 142 -15.95 13.38 2.96
CA GLU A 142 -16.36 14.16 4.13
C GLU A 142 -17.87 14.25 4.27
N LEU A 143 -18.32 14.00 5.49
CA LEU A 143 -19.66 14.34 5.96
C LEU A 143 -19.62 15.51 6.97
N LYS A 144 -18.49 16.19 7.03
CA LYS A 144 -18.24 17.28 8.00
C LYS A 144 -18.80 18.59 7.53
#